data_aa9fd26f441842081c571a327d40bfac
#
_entry.id   aa9fd26f441842081c571a327d40bfac
#
_cell.length_a   1.000
_cell.length_b   1.000
_cell.length_c   1.000
_cell.angle_alpha   90.00
_cell.angle_beta   90.00
_cell.angle_gamma   90.00
#
_symmetry.space_group_name_H-M   'P 1'
#
loop_
_entity.id
_entity.type
_entity.pdbx_description
1 polymer ?
#
loop_
_entity_poly.entity_id
_entity_poly.type
_entity_poly.pdbx_seq_one_letter_code
_entity_poly.pdbx_strand_id
1 'polypeptide(L)'
;MIHETLRSREGRLTLSADVLSGIWNLREFLWEHVYESKTVHADFHKATKILRELCGYLLGHPDYFITLVKVESLYDSLERCVCDFLAGMTDRYAFNLYEKLFLPLPWVVL
;
A
#
# COMPACT_ATOMS: atom_id res chain seq x y z
N MET A 1 -9.04 -8.91 -22.95
CA MET A 1 -9.47 -9.92 -21.96
C MET A 1 -10.86 -10.49 -22.24
N ILE A 2 -11.90 -9.68 -22.35
CA ILE A 2 -13.28 -10.17 -22.63
C ILE A 2 -13.34 -10.92 -23.95
N HIS A 3 -12.77 -10.40 -25.04
CA HIS A 3 -12.74 -11.06 -26.35
C HIS A 3 -12.05 -12.42 -26.31
N GLU A 4 -10.94 -12.54 -25.61
CA GLU A 4 -10.20 -13.79 -25.51
C GLU A 4 -10.96 -14.81 -24.65
N THR A 5 -11.63 -14.36 -23.60
CA THR A 5 -12.51 -15.22 -22.80
C THR A 5 -13.64 -15.80 -23.62
N LEU A 6 -14.26 -14.99 -24.48
CA LEU A 6 -15.33 -15.46 -25.38
C LEU A 6 -14.82 -16.43 -26.45
N ARG A 7 -13.59 -16.23 -26.94
CA ARG A 7 -12.96 -17.14 -27.91
C ARG A 7 -12.60 -18.50 -27.31
N SER A 8 -12.17 -18.52 -26.05
CA SER A 8 -11.71 -19.76 -25.42
C SER A 8 -12.82 -20.76 -25.14
N ARG A 9 -14.08 -20.34 -25.11
CA ARG A 9 -15.27 -21.15 -24.79
C ARG A 9 -15.17 -21.94 -23.46
N GLU A 10 -14.20 -21.63 -22.63
CA GLU A 10 -13.94 -22.33 -21.36
C GLU A 10 -14.72 -21.77 -20.18
N GLY A 11 -15.48 -20.69 -20.35
CA GLY A 11 -16.21 -20.02 -19.27
C GLY A 11 -15.32 -19.35 -18.22
N ARG A 12 -14.02 -19.20 -18.49
CA ARG A 12 -13.04 -18.51 -17.61
C ARG A 12 -12.50 -17.28 -18.30
N LEU A 13 -12.16 -16.27 -17.50
CA LEU A 13 -11.43 -15.10 -18.00
C LEU A 13 -10.03 -15.54 -18.42
N THR A 14 -9.71 -15.38 -19.69
CA THR A 14 -8.42 -15.77 -20.26
C THR A 14 -7.85 -14.70 -21.18
N LEU A 15 -6.55 -14.80 -21.41
CA LEU A 15 -5.83 -14.01 -22.42
C LEU A 15 -5.26 -14.96 -23.46
N SER A 16 -5.11 -14.48 -24.70
CA SER A 16 -4.38 -15.24 -25.72
C SER A 16 -2.94 -15.48 -25.30
N ALA A 17 -2.32 -16.55 -25.81
CA ALA A 17 -0.92 -16.85 -25.48
C ALA A 17 0.03 -15.71 -25.85
N ASP A 18 -0.21 -15.04 -26.99
CA ASP A 18 0.62 -13.91 -27.44
C ASP A 18 0.51 -12.71 -26.50
N VAL A 19 -0.70 -12.34 -26.09
CA VAL A 19 -0.94 -11.24 -25.14
C VAL A 19 -0.35 -11.56 -23.77
N LEU A 20 -0.54 -12.77 -23.29
CA LEU A 20 0.00 -13.21 -22.02
C LEU A 20 1.54 -13.17 -22.01
N SER A 21 2.16 -13.67 -23.08
CA SER A 21 3.62 -13.59 -23.26
C SER A 21 4.12 -12.15 -23.27
N GLY A 22 3.41 -11.26 -23.98
CA GLY A 22 3.74 -9.83 -24.00
C GLY A 22 3.66 -9.18 -22.62
N ILE A 23 2.64 -9.50 -21.84
CA ILE A 23 2.49 -9.01 -20.46
C ILE A 23 3.65 -9.49 -19.56
N TRP A 24 4.01 -10.77 -19.66
CA TRP A 24 5.14 -11.31 -18.89
C TRP A 24 6.46 -10.66 -19.26
N ASN A 25 6.74 -10.48 -20.55
CA ASN A 25 7.95 -9.81 -21.02
C ASN A 25 8.02 -8.36 -20.54
N LEU A 26 6.91 -7.64 -20.60
CA LEU A 26 6.82 -6.27 -20.08
C LEU A 26 7.06 -6.23 -18.56
N ARG A 27 6.46 -7.16 -17.83
CA ARG A 27 6.64 -7.26 -16.39
C ARG A 27 8.10 -7.52 -16.01
N GLU A 28 8.78 -8.45 -16.67
CA GLU A 28 10.21 -8.72 -16.44
C GLU A 28 11.07 -7.50 -16.74
N PHE A 29 10.82 -6.83 -17.86
CA PHE A 29 11.52 -5.61 -18.21
C PHE A 29 11.36 -4.52 -17.16
N LEU A 30 10.14 -4.27 -16.69
CA LEU A 30 9.86 -3.29 -15.65
C LEU A 30 10.51 -3.67 -14.32
N TRP A 31 10.51 -4.95 -13.99
CA TRP A 31 11.15 -5.44 -12.78
C TRP A 31 12.65 -5.15 -12.77
N GLU A 32 13.36 -5.51 -13.83
CA GLU A 32 14.80 -5.34 -13.91
C GLU A 32 15.23 -3.86 -14.05
N HIS A 33 14.51 -3.07 -14.84
CA HIS A 33 14.95 -1.74 -15.23
C HIS A 33 14.31 -0.61 -14.42
N VAL A 34 13.15 -0.84 -13.83
CA VAL A 34 12.40 0.19 -13.10
C VAL A 34 12.32 -0.14 -11.62
N TYR A 35 11.72 -1.28 -11.27
CA TYR A 35 11.41 -1.60 -9.88
C TYR A 35 12.65 -1.91 -9.03
N GLU A 36 13.70 -2.46 -9.62
CA GLU A 36 14.98 -2.71 -8.94
C GLU A 36 15.99 -1.58 -9.11
N SER A 37 15.61 -0.46 -9.69
CA SER A 37 16.51 0.68 -9.81
C SER A 37 16.90 1.25 -8.44
N LYS A 38 18.13 1.75 -8.32
CA LYS A 38 18.65 2.32 -7.05
C LYS A 38 17.76 3.46 -6.51
N THR A 39 17.17 4.25 -7.40
CA THR A 39 16.29 5.36 -7.03
C THR A 39 15.02 4.86 -6.38
N VAL A 40 14.37 3.87 -6.98
CA VAL A 40 13.15 3.25 -6.45
C VAL A 40 13.44 2.53 -5.13
N HIS A 41 14.58 1.85 -5.02
CA HIS A 41 14.99 1.21 -3.76
C HIS A 41 15.18 2.20 -2.62
N ALA A 42 15.78 3.35 -2.89
CA ALA A 42 15.96 4.38 -1.87
C ALA A 42 14.61 4.88 -1.32
N ASP A 43 13.65 5.13 -2.21
CA ASP A 43 12.31 5.56 -1.83
C ASP A 43 11.52 4.44 -1.13
N PHE A 44 11.71 3.21 -1.56
CA PHE A 44 11.12 2.04 -0.90
C PHE A 44 11.58 1.90 0.56
N HIS A 45 12.86 2.12 0.85
CA HIS A 45 13.38 2.10 2.22
C HIS A 45 12.74 3.20 3.08
N LYS A 46 12.56 4.40 2.53
CA LYS A 46 11.89 5.51 3.23
C LYS A 46 10.43 5.18 3.52
N ALA A 47 9.71 4.64 2.53
CA ALA A 47 8.31 4.22 2.70
C ALA A 47 8.18 3.11 3.75
N THR A 48 9.07 2.13 3.74
CA THR A 48 9.10 1.06 4.74
C THR A 48 9.31 1.60 6.15
N LYS A 49 10.20 2.58 6.30
CA LYS A 49 10.42 3.25 7.59
C LYS A 49 9.14 3.93 8.09
N ILE A 50 8.48 4.70 7.23
CA ILE A 50 7.23 5.39 7.57
C ILE A 50 6.16 4.38 8.03
N LEU A 51 5.93 3.33 7.27
CA LEU A 51 4.93 2.31 7.61
C LEU A 51 5.27 1.59 8.91
N ARG A 52 6.53 1.28 9.13
CA ARG A 52 6.98 0.62 10.37
C ARG A 52 6.78 1.51 11.59
N GLU A 53 7.12 2.78 11.50
CA GLU A 53 6.92 3.72 12.58
C GLU A 53 5.43 3.99 12.86
N LEU A 54 4.61 4.12 11.82
CA LEU A 54 3.15 4.23 11.97
C LEU A 54 2.56 2.99 12.66
N CYS A 55 2.96 1.80 12.22
CA CYS A 55 2.51 0.55 12.82
C CYS A 55 2.86 0.48 14.30
N GLY A 56 4.11 0.76 14.64
CA GLY A 56 4.58 0.76 16.04
C GLY A 56 3.84 1.77 16.91
N TYR A 57 3.59 2.97 16.38
CA TYR A 57 2.84 3.99 17.11
C TYR A 57 1.39 3.58 17.39
N LEU A 58 0.69 3.07 16.35
CA LEU A 58 -0.71 2.66 16.49
C LEU A 58 -0.87 1.45 17.42
N LEU A 59 0.05 0.51 17.39
CA LEU A 59 0.07 -0.62 18.33
C LEU A 59 0.35 -0.17 19.77
N GLY A 60 1.18 0.83 19.94
CA GLY A 60 1.49 1.39 21.25
C GLY A 60 0.42 2.34 21.82
N HIS A 61 -0.50 2.82 20.99
CA HIS A 61 -1.57 3.75 21.36
C HIS A 61 -2.94 3.28 20.86
N PRO A 62 -3.49 2.20 21.45
CA PRO A 62 -4.77 1.62 21.01
C PRO A 62 -5.93 2.62 21.05
N ASP A 63 -5.99 3.46 22.07
CA ASP A 63 -7.05 4.46 22.22
C ASP A 63 -7.04 5.49 21.09
N TYR A 64 -5.84 5.91 20.70
CA TYR A 64 -5.67 6.80 19.55
C TYR A 64 -6.13 6.13 18.26
N PHE A 65 -5.78 4.87 18.06
CA PHE A 65 -6.18 4.10 16.88
C PHE A 65 -7.70 3.98 16.79
N ILE A 66 -8.38 3.62 17.87
CA ILE A 66 -9.84 3.51 17.92
C ILE A 66 -10.51 4.84 17.57
N THR A 67 -10.00 5.94 18.10
CA THR A 67 -10.49 7.28 17.80
C THR A 67 -10.26 7.64 16.32
N LEU A 68 -9.10 7.27 15.78
CA LEU A 68 -8.74 7.57 14.39
C LEU A 68 -9.64 6.86 13.39
N VAL A 69 -9.95 5.58 13.62
CA VAL A 69 -10.82 4.78 12.75
C VAL A 69 -12.31 4.96 13.04
N LYS A 70 -12.65 5.67 14.11
CA LYS A 70 -14.04 5.99 14.52
C LYS A 70 -14.92 4.75 14.66
N VAL A 71 -14.40 3.72 15.31
CA VAL A 71 -15.15 2.50 15.64
C VAL A 71 -15.36 2.39 17.13
N GLU A 72 -16.46 1.79 17.54
CA GLU A 72 -16.75 1.57 18.96
C GLU A 72 -15.97 0.38 19.54
N SER A 73 -15.72 -0.61 18.71
CA SER A 73 -14.96 -1.80 19.06
C SER A 73 -14.20 -2.37 17.87
N LEU A 74 -13.11 -3.08 18.15
CA LEU A 74 -12.33 -3.74 17.12
C LEU A 74 -13.04 -5.03 16.68
N TYR A 75 -13.01 -5.32 15.38
CA TYR A 75 -13.61 -6.54 14.80
C TYR A 75 -12.69 -7.76 14.94
N ASP A 76 -11.43 -7.57 15.26
CA ASP A 76 -10.39 -8.60 15.40
C ASP A 76 -9.34 -8.12 16.42
N SER A 77 -8.21 -8.80 16.53
CA SER A 77 -7.09 -8.34 17.36
C SER A 77 -6.61 -6.94 16.94
N LEU A 78 -6.01 -6.21 17.85
CA LEU A 78 -5.46 -4.89 17.57
C LEU A 78 -4.45 -4.94 16.42
N GLU A 79 -3.58 -5.93 16.42
CA GLU A 79 -2.56 -6.13 15.39
C GLU A 79 -3.18 -6.32 14.01
N ARG A 80 -4.23 -7.11 13.93
CA ARG A 80 -4.95 -7.33 12.67
C ARG A 80 -5.63 -6.07 12.17
N CYS A 81 -6.32 -5.37 13.05
CA CYS A 81 -7.00 -4.12 12.70
C CYS A 81 -6.02 -3.04 12.24
N VAL A 82 -4.89 -2.90 12.91
CA VAL A 82 -3.83 -1.96 12.51
C VAL A 82 -3.23 -2.34 11.15
N CYS A 83 -2.97 -3.62 10.92
CA CYS A 83 -2.47 -4.12 9.65
C CYS A 83 -3.43 -3.81 8.49
N ASP A 84 -4.71 -4.09 8.66
CA ASP A 84 -5.74 -3.81 7.66
C ASP A 84 -5.89 -2.29 7.40
N PHE A 85 -5.80 -1.48 8.45
CA PHE A 85 -5.83 -0.02 8.33
C PHE A 85 -4.65 0.51 7.51
N LEU A 86 -3.43 0.06 7.81
CA LEU A 86 -2.23 0.45 7.07
C LEU A 86 -2.28 0.00 5.60
N ALA A 87 -2.77 -1.22 5.35
CA ALA A 87 -2.91 -1.75 3.99
C ALA A 87 -3.92 -0.96 3.14
N GLY A 88 -4.92 -0.35 3.75
CA GLY A 88 -5.94 0.46 3.08
C GLY A 88 -5.58 1.93 2.88
N MET A 89 -4.42 2.38 3.34
CA MET A 89 -3.99 3.77 3.20
C MET A 89 -3.60 4.13 1.78
N THR A 90 -3.90 5.37 1.38
CA THR A 90 -3.22 6.01 0.26
C THR A 90 -1.86 6.54 0.70
N ASP A 91 -0.93 6.71 -0.23
CA ASP A 91 0.39 7.28 0.05
C ASP A 91 0.28 8.65 0.71
N ARG A 92 -0.58 9.51 0.18
CA ARG A 92 -0.81 10.85 0.74
C ARG A 92 -1.32 10.81 2.17
N TYR A 93 -2.26 9.90 2.46
CA TYR A 93 -2.79 9.75 3.81
C TYR A 93 -1.70 9.30 4.78
N ALA A 94 -0.87 8.34 4.40
CA ALA A 94 0.24 7.86 5.20
C ALA A 94 1.24 8.97 5.52
N PHE A 95 1.61 9.79 4.54
CA PHE A 95 2.49 10.94 4.75
C PHE A 95 1.88 11.96 5.71
N ASN A 96 0.63 12.34 5.50
CA ASN A 96 -0.06 13.30 6.35
C ASN A 96 -0.18 12.81 7.79
N LEU A 97 -0.49 11.53 7.97
CA LEU A 97 -0.57 10.92 9.29
C LEU A 97 0.80 10.88 9.98
N TYR A 98 1.84 10.54 9.23
CA TYR A 98 3.21 10.53 9.73
C TYR A 98 3.66 11.92 10.18
N GLU A 99 3.43 12.93 9.37
CA GLU A 99 3.71 14.32 9.73
C GLU A 99 3.00 14.74 11.01
N LYS A 100 1.73 14.42 11.09
CA LYS A 100 0.91 14.78 12.27
C LYS A 100 1.41 14.13 13.56
N LEU A 101 1.90 12.89 13.48
CA LEU A 101 2.32 12.12 14.65
C LEU A 101 3.78 12.33 15.06
N PHE A 102 4.66 12.52 14.10
CA PHE A 102 6.11 12.47 14.32
C PHE A 102 6.85 13.77 14.03
N LEU A 103 6.27 14.68 13.25
CA LEU A 103 6.90 15.94 12.91
C LEU A 103 6.27 17.10 13.68
N PRO A 104 7.07 18.08 14.12
CA PRO A 104 6.54 19.28 14.71
C PRO A 104 5.79 20.10 13.66
N LEU A 105 4.71 20.76 14.07
CA LEU A 105 4.00 21.68 13.18
C LEU A 105 4.92 22.85 12.81
N PRO A 106 4.91 23.29 11.55
CA PRO A 106 5.68 24.45 11.16
C PRO A 106 5.19 25.68 11.92
N TRP A 107 6.13 26.49 12.38
CA TRP A 107 5.81 27.75 13.05
C TRP A 107 5.20 28.70 12.01
N VAL A 108 3.97 29.07 12.23
CA VAL A 108 3.33 30.13 11.43
C VAL A 108 3.60 31.45 12.15
N VAL A 109 4.52 32.22 11.61
CA VAL A 109 4.71 33.60 12.06
C VAL A 109 3.68 34.45 11.33
N LEU A 110 2.71 34.91 12.07
CA LEU A 110 1.70 35.84 11.57
C LEU A 110 2.24 37.27 11.60
#